data_3a35550f6d1b709d58d17975a992ffd0
#
_entry.id   3a35550f6d1b709d58d17975a992ffd0
#
_cell.length_a   1.000
_cell.length_b   1.000
_cell.length_c   1.000
_cell.angle_alpha   90.00
_cell.angle_beta   90.00
_cell.angle_gamma   90.00
#
_symmetry.space_group_name_H-M   'P 1'
#
loop_
_entity.id
_entity.type
_entity.pdbx_description
1 polymer ?
#
loop_
_entity_poly.entity_id
_entity_poly.type
_entity_poly.pdbx_seq_one_letter_code
_entity_poly.pdbx_strand_id
1 'polypeptide(L)'
;SRSAFVLLGKTRDIDRKIRPGEYELDAGMSPQDILTKLLAGRVVLHPVTIPEGYSLTQIAEVLAAQQVTDTKEFTKLVRDRTFISTLGIEADSLEGYLFPETYSFAKGTKAREVIKAMVDGLHRVWGTELQEQAARMKMSLHQVLTLASVIEKETGAKHERELIAAVFHNRLRKKIPLQSDPTVIYGLPAFDGNIHKRDLSVMSPYNTYRVQGLPPGPIASPGAHSLRAALFPAQASYLYFVSRNDGTHQFSSTLAEHNQAVEKYQKQYFRKRARGNLVAHGA
;
A
#
# COMPACT_ATOMS: atom_id res chain seq x y z
N SER A 1 15.50 -45.55 8.45
CA SER A 1 16.00 -45.12 9.77
C SER A 1 16.58 -43.70 9.63
N ARG A 2 16.34 -42.84 10.61
CA ARG A 2 16.85 -41.45 10.64
C ARG A 2 18.36 -41.38 10.45
N SER A 3 19.10 -42.29 11.08
CA SER A 3 20.55 -42.31 11.03
C SER A 3 21.08 -42.64 9.61
N ALA A 4 20.45 -43.57 8.89
CA ALA A 4 20.81 -43.92 7.52
C ALA A 4 20.53 -42.77 6.56
N PHE A 5 19.44 -42.04 6.74
CA PHE A 5 19.10 -40.87 5.93
C PHE A 5 20.11 -39.73 6.12
N VAL A 6 20.47 -39.43 7.38
CA VAL A 6 21.47 -38.39 7.72
C VAL A 6 22.85 -38.76 7.19
N LEU A 7 23.24 -40.05 7.30
CA LEU A 7 24.52 -40.55 6.75
C LEU A 7 24.56 -40.41 5.22
N LEU A 8 23.48 -40.79 4.54
CA LEU A 8 23.35 -40.65 3.09
C LEU A 8 23.44 -39.20 2.62
N GLY A 9 22.85 -38.26 3.39
CA GLY A 9 22.93 -36.80 3.14
C GLY A 9 24.37 -36.28 3.29
N LYS A 10 25.07 -36.67 4.35
CA LYS A 10 26.45 -36.25 4.62
C LYS A 10 27.46 -36.77 3.61
N THR A 11 27.36 -38.04 3.22
CA THR A 11 28.29 -38.66 2.26
C THR A 11 28.23 -38.07 0.85
N ARG A 12 27.17 -37.35 0.52
CA ARG A 12 26.97 -36.75 -0.81
C ARG A 12 27.00 -35.21 -0.78
N ASP A 13 27.38 -34.60 0.34
CA ASP A 13 27.41 -33.15 0.54
C ASP A 13 26.04 -32.47 0.23
N ILE A 14 24.94 -33.19 0.52
CA ILE A 14 23.57 -32.82 0.15
C ILE A 14 23.00 -31.80 1.14
N ASP A 15 23.42 -31.87 2.40
CA ASP A 15 22.96 -31.01 3.48
C ASP A 15 23.14 -29.52 3.18
N ARG A 16 24.18 -29.14 2.43
CA ARG A 16 24.44 -27.79 1.98
C ARG A 16 23.63 -27.35 0.75
N LYS A 17 23.01 -28.29 0.05
CA LYS A 17 22.25 -28.03 -1.19
C LYS A 17 20.74 -27.97 -0.98
N ILE A 18 20.25 -28.45 0.18
CA ILE A 18 18.83 -28.43 0.51
C ILE A 18 18.41 -26.98 0.83
N ARG A 19 17.39 -26.49 0.14
CA ARG A 19 16.79 -25.21 0.47
C ARG A 19 15.93 -25.33 1.73
N PRO A 20 16.05 -24.40 2.70
CA PRO A 20 15.10 -24.34 3.81
C PRO A 20 13.67 -24.13 3.29
N GLY A 21 12.69 -24.77 3.92
CA GLY A 21 11.29 -24.62 3.55
C GLY A 21 10.46 -25.86 3.88
N GLU A 22 9.19 -25.80 3.54
CA GLU A 22 8.25 -26.93 3.66
C GLU A 22 8.30 -27.77 2.38
N TYR A 23 8.31 -29.09 2.54
CA TYR A 23 8.28 -30.03 1.42
C TYR A 23 7.10 -30.97 1.60
N GLU A 24 6.35 -31.15 0.53
CA GLU A 24 5.30 -32.17 0.48
C GLU A 24 5.94 -33.52 0.28
N LEU A 25 5.86 -34.40 1.31
CA LEU A 25 6.39 -35.76 1.27
C LEU A 25 5.23 -36.74 1.35
N ASP A 26 5.30 -37.78 0.56
CA ASP A 26 4.36 -38.91 0.55
C ASP A 26 4.88 -40.06 1.44
N ALA A 27 3.99 -40.70 2.18
CA ALA A 27 4.33 -41.82 3.06
C ALA A 27 4.93 -43.01 2.31
N GLY A 28 4.65 -43.14 1.03
CA GLY A 28 5.20 -44.22 0.14
C GLY A 28 6.57 -43.93 -0.45
N MET A 29 7.15 -42.74 -0.22
CA MET A 29 8.44 -42.37 -0.81
C MET A 29 9.60 -43.14 -0.18
N SER A 30 10.50 -43.61 -1.02
CA SER A 30 11.79 -44.15 -0.58
C SER A 30 12.70 -43.02 -0.05
N PRO A 31 13.70 -43.32 0.80
CA PRO A 31 14.69 -42.31 1.23
C PRO A 31 15.39 -41.61 0.06
N GLN A 32 15.54 -42.30 -1.06
CA GLN A 32 16.16 -41.77 -2.28
C GLN A 32 15.26 -40.76 -2.97
N ASP A 33 13.95 -41.04 -3.04
CA ASP A 33 12.95 -40.11 -3.62
C ASP A 33 12.83 -38.82 -2.78
N ILE A 34 12.83 -38.97 -1.45
CA ILE A 34 12.84 -37.84 -0.51
C ILE A 34 14.06 -36.95 -0.74
N LEU A 35 15.27 -37.54 -0.82
CA LEU A 35 16.50 -36.80 -1.09
C LEU A 35 16.45 -36.09 -2.45
N THR A 36 15.97 -36.75 -3.47
CA THR A 36 15.81 -36.18 -4.81
C THR A 36 14.85 -34.99 -4.78
N LYS A 37 13.74 -35.12 -4.05
CA LYS A 37 12.74 -34.04 -3.88
C LYS A 37 13.31 -32.84 -3.13
N LEU A 38 14.07 -33.08 -2.05
CA LEU A 38 14.76 -32.05 -1.28
C LEU A 38 15.82 -31.32 -2.12
N LEU A 39 16.61 -32.07 -2.92
CA LEU A 39 17.61 -31.49 -3.81
C LEU A 39 17.02 -30.70 -4.97
N ALA A 40 15.85 -31.12 -5.46
CA ALA A 40 15.10 -30.35 -6.47
C ALA A 40 14.67 -28.96 -5.95
N GLY A 41 14.69 -28.75 -4.62
CA GLY A 41 14.39 -27.46 -3.97
C GLY A 41 12.96 -26.96 -4.20
N ARG A 42 12.03 -27.86 -4.54
CA ARG A 42 10.61 -27.54 -4.75
C ARG A 42 9.91 -27.43 -3.40
N VAL A 43 10.05 -26.28 -2.77
CA VAL A 43 9.36 -25.94 -1.51
C VAL A 43 7.88 -25.65 -1.76
N VAL A 44 7.06 -25.91 -0.77
CA VAL A 44 5.63 -25.53 -0.78
C VAL A 44 5.55 -23.99 -0.73
N LEU A 45 4.79 -23.43 -1.66
CA LEU A 45 4.53 -22.00 -1.72
C LEU A 45 3.12 -21.73 -1.20
N HIS A 46 3.00 -20.66 -0.43
CA HIS A 46 1.73 -20.20 0.13
C HIS A 46 1.33 -18.87 -0.54
N PRO A 47 0.06 -18.71 -0.97
CA PRO A 47 -0.41 -17.44 -1.49
C PRO A 47 -0.51 -16.42 -0.35
N VAL A 48 0.10 -15.26 -0.53
CA VAL A 48 0.11 -14.14 0.41
C VAL A 48 -0.40 -12.91 -0.31
N THR A 49 -1.60 -12.45 0.04
CA THR A 49 -2.21 -11.28 -0.57
C THR A 49 -1.88 -10.04 0.24
N ILE A 50 -1.28 -9.05 -0.42
CA ILE A 50 -1.05 -7.71 0.11
C ILE A 50 -2.12 -6.79 -0.50
N PRO A 51 -3.08 -6.28 0.30
CA PRO A 51 -4.11 -5.38 -0.20
C PRO A 51 -3.56 -4.02 -0.65
N GLU A 52 -4.28 -3.39 -1.60
CA GLU A 52 -4.07 -1.99 -1.96
C GLU A 52 -4.27 -1.08 -0.74
N GLY A 53 -3.51 0.02 -0.67
CA GLY A 53 -3.60 0.98 0.42
C GLY A 53 -2.96 0.56 1.76
N TYR A 54 -2.21 -0.57 1.80
CA TYR A 54 -1.45 -0.97 2.98
C TYR A 54 -0.15 -0.17 3.09
N SER A 55 0.19 0.23 4.32
CA SER A 55 1.50 0.79 4.67
C SER A 55 2.54 -0.31 4.88
N LEU A 56 3.82 0.06 4.91
CA LEU A 56 4.92 -0.87 5.25
C LEU A 56 4.69 -1.63 6.56
N THR A 57 4.11 -0.96 7.55
CA THR A 57 3.77 -1.60 8.85
C THR A 57 2.73 -2.69 8.66
N GLN A 58 1.65 -2.39 7.96
CA GLN A 58 0.58 -3.37 7.68
C GLN A 58 1.07 -4.52 6.80
N ILE A 59 1.94 -4.24 5.81
CA ILE A 59 2.58 -5.28 5.01
C ILE A 59 3.42 -6.20 5.90
N ALA A 60 4.23 -5.63 6.80
CA ALA A 60 5.04 -6.41 7.75
C ALA A 60 4.18 -7.32 8.64
N GLU A 61 3.02 -6.84 9.09
CA GLU A 61 2.06 -7.62 9.88
C GLU A 61 1.50 -8.81 9.09
N VAL A 62 1.12 -8.61 7.82
CA VAL A 62 0.64 -9.70 6.94
C VAL A 62 1.73 -10.74 6.75
N LEU A 63 2.96 -10.32 6.42
CA LEU A 63 4.10 -11.21 6.21
C LEU A 63 4.45 -12.01 7.47
N ALA A 64 4.33 -11.38 8.65
CA ALA A 64 4.53 -12.04 9.94
C ALA A 64 3.44 -13.08 10.23
N ALA A 65 2.17 -12.71 10.08
CA ALA A 65 1.03 -13.60 10.30
C ALA A 65 1.09 -14.87 9.43
N GLN A 66 1.63 -14.75 8.21
CA GLN A 66 1.82 -15.84 7.26
C GLN A 66 3.18 -16.56 7.42
N GLN A 67 4.00 -16.16 8.39
CA GLN A 67 5.35 -16.72 8.62
C GLN A 67 6.26 -16.64 7.38
N VAL A 68 6.07 -15.64 6.53
CA VAL A 68 6.80 -15.49 5.26
C VAL A 68 8.25 -15.14 5.52
N THR A 69 8.50 -14.14 6.39
CA THR A 69 9.86 -13.63 6.61
C THR A 69 10.04 -13.07 8.03
N ASP A 70 11.29 -12.84 8.42
CA ASP A 70 11.62 -12.13 9.67
C ASP A 70 11.20 -10.67 9.57
N THR A 71 10.25 -10.29 10.44
CA THR A 71 9.65 -8.95 10.47
C THR A 71 10.65 -7.87 10.85
N LYS A 72 11.61 -8.19 11.72
CA LYS A 72 12.65 -7.22 12.14
C LYS A 72 13.59 -6.92 11.00
N GLU A 73 14.03 -7.97 10.29
CA GLU A 73 14.87 -7.81 9.09
C GLU A 73 14.12 -7.04 8.01
N PHE A 74 12.87 -7.39 7.72
CA PHE A 74 12.03 -6.68 6.76
C PHE A 74 11.91 -5.20 7.10
N THR A 75 11.51 -4.87 8.33
CA THR A 75 11.31 -3.48 8.79
C THR A 75 12.60 -2.66 8.73
N LYS A 76 13.76 -3.29 8.99
CA LYS A 76 15.07 -2.65 8.84
C LYS A 76 15.38 -2.37 7.38
N LEU A 77 15.24 -3.37 6.50
CA LEU A 77 15.61 -3.28 5.09
C LEU A 77 14.78 -2.26 4.31
N VAL A 78 13.48 -2.15 4.58
CA VAL A 78 12.61 -1.18 3.90
C VAL A 78 12.93 0.28 4.22
N ARG A 79 13.85 0.54 5.16
CA ARG A 79 14.37 1.87 5.55
C ARG A 79 15.89 1.98 5.40
N ASP A 80 16.55 0.95 4.90
CA ASP A 80 17.99 0.95 4.66
C ASP A 80 18.29 1.55 3.28
N ARG A 81 18.75 2.80 3.25
CA ARG A 81 19.07 3.53 2.01
C ARG A 81 20.08 2.77 1.13
N THR A 82 21.06 2.08 1.74
CA THR A 82 22.03 1.28 1.01
C THR A 82 21.37 0.12 0.28
N PHE A 83 20.47 -0.58 0.96
CA PHE A 83 19.71 -1.64 0.32
C PHE A 83 18.72 -1.10 -0.73
N ILE A 84 17.99 -0.03 -0.43
CA ILE A 84 17.03 0.61 -1.33
C ILE A 84 17.70 1.02 -2.64
N SER A 85 18.91 1.60 -2.58
CA SER A 85 19.65 1.98 -3.78
C SER A 85 20.05 0.79 -4.66
N THR A 86 20.26 -0.41 -4.08
CA THR A 86 20.51 -1.64 -4.87
C THR A 86 19.29 -2.08 -5.71
N LEU A 87 18.12 -1.57 -5.39
CA LEU A 87 16.87 -1.80 -6.13
C LEU A 87 16.62 -0.73 -7.22
N GLY A 88 17.56 0.21 -7.40
CA GLY A 88 17.41 1.33 -8.34
C GLY A 88 16.45 2.42 -7.86
N ILE A 89 16.18 2.49 -6.55
CA ILE A 89 15.24 3.44 -5.95
C ILE A 89 16.01 4.47 -5.14
N GLU A 90 15.71 5.76 -5.38
CA GLU A 90 16.26 6.90 -4.64
C GLU A 90 15.19 7.42 -3.67
N ALA A 91 15.07 6.78 -2.50
CA ALA A 91 14.11 7.15 -1.47
C ALA A 91 14.65 6.78 -0.07
N ASP A 92 14.09 7.42 0.97
CA ASP A 92 14.44 7.15 2.37
C ASP A 92 13.77 5.90 2.92
N SER A 93 12.72 5.44 2.25
CA SER A 93 11.99 4.21 2.58
C SER A 93 11.29 3.64 1.34
N LEU A 94 10.92 2.36 1.42
CA LEU A 94 10.14 1.71 0.38
C LEU A 94 8.62 1.89 0.55
N GLU A 95 8.16 2.89 1.36
CA GLU A 95 6.74 3.18 1.44
C GLU A 95 6.17 3.52 0.07
N GLY A 96 5.10 2.81 -0.33
CA GLY A 96 4.47 2.92 -1.64
C GLY A 96 5.18 2.20 -2.80
N TYR A 97 6.39 1.67 -2.60
CA TYR A 97 7.16 0.95 -3.63
C TYR A 97 6.93 -0.56 -3.62
N LEU A 98 6.33 -1.10 -2.57
CA LEU A 98 6.00 -2.51 -2.48
C LEU A 98 4.62 -2.73 -3.09
N PHE A 99 4.58 -3.28 -4.32
CA PHE A 99 3.32 -3.37 -5.07
C PHE A 99 2.32 -4.33 -4.42
N PRO A 100 1.04 -3.94 -4.28
CA PRO A 100 0.00 -4.78 -3.68
C PRO A 100 -0.52 -5.80 -4.70
N GLU A 101 -0.25 -7.07 -4.46
CA GLU A 101 -0.79 -8.19 -5.24
C GLU A 101 -0.75 -9.48 -4.41
N THR A 102 -1.16 -10.60 -4.98
CA THR A 102 -1.00 -11.92 -4.37
C THR A 102 0.31 -12.56 -4.82
N TYR A 103 1.22 -12.73 -3.88
CA TYR A 103 2.51 -13.37 -4.07
C TYR A 103 2.47 -14.82 -3.63
N SER A 104 3.40 -15.63 -4.14
CA SER A 104 3.60 -17.01 -3.68
C SER A 104 4.96 -17.12 -3.00
N PHE A 105 4.97 -17.25 -1.67
CA PHE A 105 6.18 -17.34 -0.88
C PHE A 105 6.26 -18.67 -0.10
N ALA A 106 7.47 -19.19 0.08
CA ALA A 106 7.72 -20.20 1.08
C ALA A 106 7.82 -19.57 2.48
N LYS A 107 7.48 -20.32 3.53
CA LYS A 107 7.76 -19.89 4.90
C LYS A 107 9.26 -19.73 5.11
N GLY A 108 9.65 -18.69 5.84
CA GLY A 108 11.06 -18.37 6.08
C GLY A 108 11.81 -17.81 4.88
N THR A 109 11.11 -17.33 3.83
CA THR A 109 11.74 -16.60 2.71
C THR A 109 12.48 -15.38 3.23
N LYS A 110 13.71 -15.14 2.73
CA LYS A 110 14.53 -13.99 3.18
C LYS A 110 13.82 -12.67 2.87
N ALA A 111 13.88 -11.71 3.79
CA ALA A 111 13.24 -10.40 3.63
C ALA A 111 13.66 -9.68 2.34
N ARG A 112 14.94 -9.80 1.94
CA ARG A 112 15.44 -9.25 0.66
C ARG A 112 14.71 -9.81 -0.57
N GLU A 113 14.43 -11.11 -0.56
CA GLU A 113 13.75 -11.77 -1.68
C GLU A 113 12.27 -11.35 -1.75
N VAL A 114 11.61 -11.24 -0.59
CA VAL A 114 10.23 -10.73 -0.49
C VAL A 114 10.15 -9.30 -1.01
N ILE A 115 10.99 -8.41 -0.50
CA ILE A 115 11.02 -6.99 -0.90
C ILE A 115 11.29 -6.88 -2.41
N LYS A 116 12.29 -7.61 -2.91
CA LYS A 116 12.61 -7.60 -4.34
C LYS A 116 11.43 -8.03 -5.19
N ALA A 117 10.74 -9.12 -4.84
CA ALA A 117 9.56 -9.60 -5.57
C ALA A 117 8.45 -8.54 -5.63
N MET A 118 8.24 -7.80 -4.52
CA MET A 118 7.21 -6.74 -4.46
C MET A 118 7.62 -5.49 -5.26
N VAL A 119 8.90 -5.13 -5.27
CA VAL A 119 9.42 -4.04 -6.12
C VAL A 119 9.39 -4.45 -7.60
N ASP A 120 9.73 -5.69 -7.94
CA ASP A 120 9.60 -6.22 -9.30
C ASP A 120 8.13 -6.19 -9.75
N GLY A 121 7.16 -6.39 -8.82
CA GLY A 121 5.72 -6.19 -9.05
C GLY A 121 5.40 -4.78 -9.51
N LEU A 122 5.93 -3.78 -8.82
CA LEU A 122 5.78 -2.37 -9.22
C LEU A 122 6.37 -2.12 -10.62
N HIS A 123 7.56 -2.62 -10.89
CA HIS A 123 8.22 -2.42 -12.19
C HIS A 123 7.43 -3.04 -13.35
N ARG A 124 6.74 -4.18 -13.13
CA ARG A 124 5.85 -4.78 -14.14
C ARG A 124 4.67 -3.87 -14.49
N VAL A 125 4.11 -3.20 -13.49
CA VAL A 125 2.97 -2.27 -13.70
C VAL A 125 3.44 -0.92 -14.21
N TRP A 126 4.64 -0.46 -13.78
CA TRP A 126 5.27 0.78 -14.24
C TRP A 126 5.85 0.62 -15.65
N GLY A 127 4.97 0.25 -16.61
CA GLY A 127 5.33 0.04 -18.01
C GLY A 127 5.49 1.34 -18.80
N THR A 128 5.84 1.20 -20.07
CA THR A 128 6.18 2.32 -20.99
C THR A 128 5.10 3.40 -21.04
N GLU A 129 3.81 3.01 -21.12
CA GLU A 129 2.68 3.97 -21.15
C GLU A 129 2.69 4.92 -19.96
N LEU A 130 2.86 4.36 -18.73
CA LEU A 130 2.87 5.17 -17.51
C LEU A 130 4.13 6.03 -17.41
N GLN A 131 5.29 5.50 -17.82
CA GLN A 131 6.56 6.24 -17.84
C GLN A 131 6.50 7.43 -18.79
N GLU A 132 6.01 7.24 -20.00
CA GLU A 132 5.84 8.31 -20.98
C GLU A 132 4.86 9.39 -20.50
N GLN A 133 3.75 8.96 -19.88
CA GLN A 133 2.78 9.91 -19.34
C GLN A 133 3.36 10.68 -18.16
N ALA A 134 4.09 10.04 -17.26
CA ALA A 134 4.79 10.70 -16.16
C ALA A 134 5.79 11.73 -16.68
N ALA A 135 6.56 11.39 -17.74
CA ALA A 135 7.48 12.30 -18.38
C ALA A 135 6.75 13.52 -18.99
N ARG A 136 5.62 13.33 -19.70
CA ARG A 136 4.76 14.42 -20.21
C ARG A 136 4.28 15.34 -19.10
N MET A 137 3.93 14.78 -17.94
CA MET A 137 3.49 15.52 -16.75
C MET A 137 4.65 16.07 -15.91
N LYS A 138 5.90 15.76 -16.26
CA LYS A 138 7.11 16.13 -15.52
C LYS A 138 7.09 15.64 -14.08
N MET A 139 6.56 14.44 -13.86
CA MET A 139 6.49 13.80 -12.55
C MET A 139 7.48 12.64 -12.47
N SER A 140 8.26 12.56 -11.39
CA SER A 140 9.07 11.38 -11.08
C SER A 140 8.19 10.22 -10.63
N LEU A 141 8.70 8.97 -10.69
CA LEU A 141 8.02 7.80 -10.12
C LEU A 141 7.62 8.04 -8.65
N HIS A 142 8.52 8.63 -7.87
CA HIS A 142 8.27 8.97 -6.46
C HIS A 142 7.06 9.90 -6.28
N GLN A 143 6.96 10.94 -7.11
CA GLN A 143 5.82 11.87 -7.09
C GLN A 143 4.52 11.20 -7.52
N VAL A 144 4.58 10.32 -8.52
CA VAL A 144 3.40 9.55 -8.96
C VAL A 144 2.93 8.60 -7.88
N LEU A 145 3.84 7.84 -7.25
CA LEU A 145 3.53 6.95 -6.13
C LEU A 145 2.94 7.74 -4.94
N THR A 146 3.51 8.89 -4.65
CA THR A 146 3.03 9.77 -3.57
C THR A 146 1.59 10.20 -3.84
N LEU A 147 1.30 10.75 -5.02
CA LEU A 147 -0.06 11.18 -5.37
C LEU A 147 -1.03 9.98 -5.43
N ALA A 148 -0.61 8.88 -6.06
CA ALA A 148 -1.41 7.66 -6.16
C ALA A 148 -1.78 7.08 -4.79
N SER A 149 -0.85 7.12 -3.81
CA SER A 149 -1.12 6.64 -2.46
C SER A 149 -2.17 7.49 -1.73
N VAL A 150 -2.18 8.80 -1.97
CA VAL A 150 -3.22 9.70 -1.44
C VAL A 150 -4.57 9.41 -2.09
N ILE A 151 -4.60 9.27 -3.43
CA ILE A 151 -5.81 8.90 -4.17
C ILE A 151 -6.35 7.55 -3.68
N GLU A 152 -5.49 6.55 -3.48
CA GLU A 152 -5.87 5.23 -2.96
C GLU A 152 -6.59 5.32 -1.61
N LYS A 153 -6.07 6.13 -0.70
CA LYS A 153 -6.62 6.29 0.65
C LYS A 153 -7.90 7.13 0.71
N GLU A 154 -8.15 7.99 -0.29
CA GLU A 154 -9.38 8.79 -0.40
C GLU A 154 -10.51 8.09 -1.16
N THR A 155 -10.17 7.02 -1.89
CA THR A 155 -11.14 6.41 -2.81
C THR A 155 -12.04 5.40 -2.09
N GLY A 156 -13.32 5.75 -1.88
CA GLY A 156 -14.36 4.81 -1.49
C GLY A 156 -14.99 4.10 -2.70
N ALA A 157 -15.30 4.85 -3.75
CA ALA A 157 -15.89 4.36 -4.99
C ALA A 157 -14.83 4.27 -6.11
N LYS A 158 -14.56 3.06 -6.60
CA LYS A 158 -13.47 2.81 -7.57
C LYS A 158 -13.56 3.68 -8.83
N HIS A 159 -14.76 4.00 -9.29
CA HIS A 159 -15.00 4.83 -10.49
C HIS A 159 -14.76 6.33 -10.28
N GLU A 160 -14.52 6.79 -9.05
CA GLU A 160 -14.24 8.19 -8.73
C GLU A 160 -12.74 8.53 -8.66
N ARG A 161 -11.84 7.54 -8.78
CA ARG A 161 -10.39 7.75 -8.67
C ARG A 161 -9.86 8.85 -9.58
N GLU A 162 -10.30 8.86 -10.83
CA GLU A 162 -9.88 9.85 -11.82
C GLU A 162 -10.42 11.25 -11.49
N LEU A 163 -11.61 11.37 -10.90
CA LEU A 163 -12.18 12.64 -10.42
C LEU A 163 -11.44 13.16 -9.18
N ILE A 164 -11.14 12.27 -8.23
CA ILE A 164 -10.33 12.61 -7.05
C ILE A 164 -8.93 13.07 -7.49
N ALA A 165 -8.32 12.35 -8.43
CA ALA A 165 -7.04 12.75 -9.04
C ALA A 165 -7.12 14.13 -9.68
N ALA A 166 -8.21 14.44 -10.42
CA ALA A 166 -8.43 15.75 -11.02
C ALA A 166 -8.48 16.87 -9.96
N VAL A 167 -9.15 16.64 -8.82
CA VAL A 167 -9.17 17.60 -7.70
C VAL A 167 -7.76 17.86 -7.19
N PHE A 168 -6.96 16.83 -6.92
CA PHE A 168 -5.61 17.00 -6.42
C PHE A 168 -4.70 17.70 -7.44
N HIS A 169 -4.75 17.34 -8.72
CA HIS A 169 -4.00 18.05 -9.77
C HIS A 169 -4.40 19.52 -9.88
N ASN A 170 -5.70 19.83 -9.81
CA ASN A 170 -6.19 21.21 -9.84
C ASN A 170 -5.69 22.02 -8.63
N ARG A 171 -5.70 21.42 -7.43
CA ARG A 171 -5.16 22.05 -6.22
C ARG A 171 -3.66 22.28 -6.33
N LEU A 172 -2.88 21.27 -6.76
CA LEU A 172 -1.44 21.41 -6.96
C LEU A 172 -1.11 22.55 -7.91
N ARG A 173 -1.78 22.62 -9.07
CA ARG A 173 -1.60 23.68 -10.07
C ARG A 173 -1.94 25.07 -9.54
N LYS A 174 -2.97 25.18 -8.70
CA LYS A 174 -3.39 26.42 -8.06
C LYS A 174 -2.65 26.73 -6.76
N LYS A 175 -1.69 25.88 -6.35
CA LYS A 175 -0.97 25.99 -5.09
C LYS A 175 -1.90 26.00 -3.86
N ILE A 176 -3.01 25.27 -3.94
CA ILE A 176 -3.92 25.04 -2.81
C ILE A 176 -3.43 23.79 -2.06
N PRO A 177 -3.33 23.80 -0.72
CA PRO A 177 -3.01 22.62 0.08
C PRO A 177 -3.94 21.46 -0.24
N LEU A 178 -3.43 20.20 -0.25
CA LEU A 178 -4.24 19.03 -0.62
C LEU A 178 -5.34 18.74 0.41
N GLN A 179 -5.09 19.00 1.69
CA GLN A 179 -6.05 18.83 2.80
C GLN A 179 -6.67 17.43 2.83
N SER A 180 -5.81 16.44 2.73
CA SER A 180 -6.18 15.02 2.75
C SER A 180 -5.96 14.45 4.16
N ASP A 181 -7.03 13.98 4.79
CA ASP A 181 -7.01 13.39 6.13
C ASP A 181 -6.05 12.20 6.25
N PRO A 182 -5.99 11.25 5.28
CA PRO A 182 -5.02 10.16 5.30
C PRO A 182 -3.56 10.60 5.44
N THR A 183 -3.20 11.75 4.89
CA THR A 183 -1.82 12.27 5.01
C THR A 183 -1.52 12.75 6.42
N VAL A 184 -2.53 13.29 7.11
CA VAL A 184 -2.41 13.66 8.53
C VAL A 184 -2.25 12.41 9.38
N ILE A 185 -3.15 11.41 9.20
CA ILE A 185 -3.12 10.14 9.93
C ILE A 185 -1.75 9.47 9.80
N TYR A 186 -1.20 9.41 8.58
CA TYR A 186 0.13 8.83 8.35
C TYR A 186 1.25 9.58 9.10
N GLY A 187 1.14 10.89 9.20
CA GLY A 187 2.11 11.73 9.89
C GLY A 187 1.98 11.78 11.41
N LEU A 188 0.93 11.18 11.99
CA LEU A 188 0.74 11.14 13.45
C LEU A 188 1.63 10.09 14.11
N PRO A 189 2.23 10.39 15.28
CA PRO A 189 3.00 9.41 16.03
C PRO A 189 2.14 8.30 16.63
N ALA A 190 0.85 8.58 16.89
CA ALA A 190 -0.15 7.63 17.34
C ALA A 190 -1.52 8.04 16.78
N PHE A 191 -2.30 7.06 16.32
CA PHE A 191 -3.64 7.26 15.80
C PHE A 191 -4.62 6.36 16.56
N ASP A 192 -5.65 6.95 17.16
CA ASP A 192 -6.65 6.26 17.98
C ASP A 192 -7.89 5.77 17.20
N GLY A 193 -7.86 5.91 15.88
CA GLY A 193 -8.98 5.54 15.00
C GLY A 193 -9.86 6.72 14.59
N ASN A 194 -9.71 7.89 15.21
CA ASN A 194 -10.49 9.09 14.89
C ASN A 194 -9.55 10.29 14.66
N ILE A 195 -9.84 11.08 13.63
CA ILE A 195 -9.13 12.32 13.40
C ILE A 195 -9.81 13.46 14.16
N HIS A 196 -9.03 14.17 14.98
CA HIS A 196 -9.52 15.31 15.76
C HIS A 196 -9.04 16.64 15.19
N LYS A 197 -9.71 17.75 15.53
CA LYS A 197 -9.28 19.09 15.08
C LYS A 197 -7.83 19.42 15.45
N ARG A 198 -7.37 18.95 16.61
CA ARG A 198 -5.97 19.12 17.05
C ARG A 198 -4.98 18.45 16.10
N ASP A 199 -5.34 17.31 15.50
CA ASP A 199 -4.47 16.53 14.62
C ASP A 199 -4.22 17.26 13.29
N LEU A 200 -5.23 18.01 12.79
CA LEU A 200 -5.09 18.88 11.62
C LEU A 200 -4.08 20.02 11.82
N SER A 201 -3.71 20.29 13.08
CA SER A 201 -2.74 21.34 13.42
C SER A 201 -1.33 20.80 13.71
N VAL A 202 -1.14 19.49 13.76
CA VAL A 202 0.15 18.87 14.02
C VAL A 202 1.16 19.27 12.94
N MET A 203 2.35 19.69 13.39
CA MET A 203 3.46 20.01 12.49
C MET A 203 4.15 18.70 12.04
N SER A 204 3.77 18.25 10.88
CA SER A 204 4.37 17.10 10.20
C SER A 204 4.57 17.43 8.72
N PRO A 205 5.66 17.01 8.09
CA PRO A 205 5.85 17.20 6.64
C PRO A 205 4.80 16.45 5.80
N TYR A 206 4.11 15.47 6.39
CA TYR A 206 3.00 14.78 5.76
C TYR A 206 1.65 15.49 5.94
N ASN A 207 1.51 16.46 6.85
CA ASN A 207 0.23 17.14 7.07
C ASN A 207 -0.09 18.12 5.94
N THR A 208 -0.86 17.66 4.95
CA THR A 208 -1.24 18.46 3.78
C THR A 208 -2.30 19.53 4.06
N TYR A 209 -2.72 19.73 5.31
CA TYR A 209 -3.41 20.95 5.75
C TYR A 209 -2.44 22.10 6.06
N ARG A 210 -1.18 21.76 6.37
CA ARG A 210 -0.13 22.72 6.79
C ARG A 210 0.95 22.92 5.74
N VAL A 211 1.23 21.89 4.93
CA VAL A 211 2.21 21.96 3.86
C VAL A 211 1.52 22.09 2.51
N GLN A 212 2.17 22.80 1.59
CA GLN A 212 1.71 23.00 0.22
C GLN A 212 2.41 21.99 -0.70
N GLY A 213 1.69 21.46 -1.68
CA GLY A 213 2.23 20.48 -2.60
C GLY A 213 2.00 19.04 -2.15
N LEU A 214 2.77 18.11 -2.72
CA LEU A 214 2.78 16.71 -2.30
C LEU A 214 3.52 16.55 -0.97
N PRO A 215 3.14 15.58 -0.14
CA PRO A 215 3.97 15.20 1.01
C PRO A 215 5.32 14.64 0.55
N PRO A 216 6.29 14.44 1.46
CA PRO A 216 7.65 14.00 1.11
C PRO A 216 7.72 12.65 0.40
N GLY A 217 6.72 11.80 0.59
CA GLY A 217 6.65 10.48 -0.03
C GLY A 217 5.28 9.84 0.11
N PRO A 218 5.11 8.62 -0.42
CA PRO A 218 3.87 7.85 -0.32
C PRO A 218 3.47 7.59 1.13
N ILE A 219 2.16 7.38 1.34
CA ILE A 219 1.56 7.07 2.65
C ILE A 219 1.00 5.65 2.71
N ALA A 220 1.04 4.93 1.61
CA ALA A 220 0.59 3.55 1.45
C ALA A 220 1.04 3.01 0.10
N SER A 221 0.91 1.71 -0.12
CA SER A 221 1.14 1.04 -1.40
C SER A 221 -0.11 1.17 -2.30
N PRO A 222 -0.06 1.99 -3.38
CA PRO A 222 -1.19 2.17 -4.26
C PRO A 222 -1.33 1.00 -5.24
N GLY A 223 -2.58 0.68 -5.61
CA GLY A 223 -2.87 -0.26 -6.68
C GLY A 223 -2.69 0.34 -8.08
N ALA A 224 -2.75 -0.52 -9.10
CA ALA A 224 -2.58 -0.12 -10.51
C ALA A 224 -3.57 0.96 -10.94
N HIS A 225 -4.82 0.89 -10.47
CA HIS A 225 -5.85 1.87 -10.82
C HIS A 225 -5.55 3.27 -10.25
N SER A 226 -5.01 3.37 -9.04
CA SER A 226 -4.63 4.65 -8.45
C SER A 226 -3.36 5.23 -9.09
N LEU A 227 -2.41 4.38 -9.48
CA LEU A 227 -1.25 4.80 -10.31
C LEU A 227 -1.73 5.39 -11.65
N ARG A 228 -2.66 4.70 -12.31
CA ARG A 228 -3.22 5.18 -13.58
C ARG A 228 -4.01 6.47 -13.39
N ALA A 229 -4.85 6.57 -12.36
CA ALA A 229 -5.62 7.79 -12.08
C ALA A 229 -4.73 9.00 -11.79
N ALA A 230 -3.61 8.82 -11.09
CA ALA A 230 -2.63 9.88 -10.84
C ALA A 230 -2.02 10.44 -12.13
N LEU A 231 -1.91 9.62 -13.20
CA LEU A 231 -1.33 10.02 -14.49
C LEU A 231 -2.38 10.40 -15.54
N PHE A 232 -3.59 9.90 -15.41
CA PHE A 232 -4.70 10.15 -16.32
C PHE A 232 -5.93 10.66 -15.57
N PRO A 233 -5.83 11.84 -14.93
CA PRO A 233 -6.96 12.43 -14.21
C PRO A 233 -8.10 12.78 -15.15
N ALA A 234 -9.33 12.75 -14.65
CA ALA A 234 -10.49 13.22 -15.39
C ALA A 234 -10.35 14.69 -15.81
N GLN A 235 -10.89 15.05 -16.97
CA GLN A 235 -10.94 16.43 -17.43
C GLN A 235 -12.07 17.18 -16.69
N ALA A 236 -11.77 17.67 -15.49
CA ALA A 236 -12.73 18.36 -14.63
C ALA A 236 -12.09 19.56 -13.90
N SER A 237 -12.89 20.57 -13.60
CA SER A 237 -12.45 21.79 -12.90
C SER A 237 -12.66 21.74 -11.38
N TYR A 238 -13.02 20.59 -10.83
CA TYR A 238 -13.31 20.43 -9.40
C TYR A 238 -12.08 20.73 -8.53
N LEU A 239 -12.37 21.38 -7.38
CA LEU A 239 -11.38 21.71 -6.35
C LEU A 239 -11.70 21.07 -5.01
N TYR A 240 -12.91 20.56 -4.85
CA TYR A 240 -13.42 20.01 -3.58
C TYR A 240 -14.22 18.75 -3.85
N PHE A 241 -14.21 17.85 -2.88
CA PHE A 241 -15.16 16.75 -2.79
C PHE A 241 -15.58 16.55 -1.32
N VAL A 242 -16.74 15.97 -1.11
CA VAL A 242 -17.25 15.59 0.21
C VAL A 242 -18.04 14.30 0.10
N SER A 243 -17.90 13.41 1.07
CA SER A 243 -18.63 12.14 1.09
C SER A 243 -20.14 12.38 1.15
N ARG A 244 -20.90 11.62 0.35
CA ARG A 244 -22.37 11.54 0.41
C ARG A 244 -22.86 10.55 1.45
N ASN A 245 -21.97 9.84 2.14
CA ASN A 245 -22.24 8.77 3.10
C ASN A 245 -22.90 7.52 2.50
N ASP A 246 -22.79 7.33 1.19
CA ASP A 246 -23.24 6.15 0.42
C ASP A 246 -22.06 5.45 -0.30
N GLY A 247 -20.83 5.83 0.07
CA GLY A 247 -19.59 5.35 -0.55
C GLY A 247 -19.15 6.21 -1.74
N THR A 248 -19.93 7.23 -2.15
CA THR A 248 -19.59 8.17 -3.23
C THR A 248 -19.35 9.58 -2.71
N HIS A 249 -18.88 10.46 -3.61
CA HIS A 249 -18.57 11.86 -3.28
C HIS A 249 -19.40 12.84 -4.12
N GLN A 250 -19.66 14.01 -3.53
CA GLN A 250 -20.09 15.21 -4.25
C GLN A 250 -18.87 16.04 -4.58
N PHE A 251 -18.62 16.27 -5.86
CA PHE A 251 -17.55 17.13 -6.37
C PHE A 251 -18.07 18.56 -6.57
N SER A 252 -17.20 19.54 -6.35
CA SER A 252 -17.53 20.97 -6.45
C SER A 252 -16.34 21.76 -6.98
N SER A 253 -16.61 22.80 -7.79
CA SER A 253 -15.59 23.68 -8.37
C SER A 253 -15.33 24.91 -7.50
N THR A 254 -16.30 25.32 -6.68
CA THR A 254 -16.21 26.48 -5.80
C THR A 254 -16.38 26.12 -4.32
N LEU A 255 -15.83 26.94 -3.45
CA LEU A 255 -16.01 26.79 -1.99
C LEU A 255 -17.47 26.94 -1.58
N ALA A 256 -18.25 27.79 -2.26
CA ALA A 256 -19.66 27.99 -1.98
C ALA A 256 -20.47 26.71 -2.25
N GLU A 257 -20.27 26.07 -3.40
CA GLU A 257 -20.87 24.77 -3.74
C GLU A 257 -20.46 23.68 -2.74
N HIS A 258 -19.18 23.64 -2.38
CA HIS A 258 -18.66 22.68 -1.40
C HIS A 258 -19.32 22.85 -0.04
N ASN A 259 -19.45 24.10 0.45
CA ASN A 259 -20.11 24.38 1.74
C ASN A 259 -21.58 23.96 1.73
N GLN A 260 -22.30 24.15 0.61
CA GLN A 260 -23.67 23.64 0.45
C GLN A 260 -23.72 22.12 0.50
N ALA A 261 -22.78 21.44 -0.17
CA ALA A 261 -22.67 19.99 -0.13
C ALA A 261 -22.34 19.47 1.28
N VAL A 262 -21.43 20.12 2.01
CA VAL A 262 -21.11 19.80 3.41
C VAL A 262 -22.33 19.96 4.31
N GLU A 263 -23.08 21.07 4.16
CA GLU A 263 -24.32 21.26 4.93
C GLU A 263 -25.31 20.13 4.67
N LYS A 264 -25.51 19.76 3.40
CA LYS A 264 -26.47 18.73 2.99
C LYS A 264 -26.04 17.32 3.45
N TYR A 265 -24.82 16.91 3.09
CA TYR A 265 -24.37 15.52 3.20
C TYR A 265 -23.68 15.20 4.53
N GLN A 266 -23.16 16.21 5.24
CA GLN A 266 -22.51 15.99 6.54
C GLN A 266 -23.43 16.47 7.68
N LYS A 267 -23.72 17.77 7.78
CA LYS A 267 -24.41 18.29 8.96
C LYS A 267 -25.87 17.84 9.05
N GLN A 268 -26.65 17.96 7.98
CA GLN A 268 -28.07 17.56 8.00
C GLN A 268 -28.24 16.02 8.10
N TYR A 269 -27.37 15.26 7.44
CA TYR A 269 -27.36 13.81 7.50
C TYR A 269 -27.16 13.31 8.94
N PHE A 270 -26.13 13.81 9.63
CA PHE A 270 -25.85 13.39 11.01
C PHE A 270 -26.88 13.93 12.01
N ARG A 271 -27.43 15.14 11.82
CA ARG A 271 -28.56 15.63 12.62
C ARG A 271 -29.81 14.75 12.51
N LYS A 272 -30.16 14.30 11.30
CA LYS A 272 -31.30 13.38 11.09
C LYS A 272 -31.04 12.03 11.74
N ARG A 273 -29.86 11.47 11.60
CA ARG A 273 -29.47 10.18 12.20
C ARG A 273 -29.48 10.24 13.73
N ALA A 274 -28.97 11.30 14.33
CA ALA A 274 -29.01 11.51 15.78
C ALA A 274 -30.45 11.60 16.30
N ARG A 275 -31.37 12.30 15.59
CA ARG A 275 -32.81 12.37 15.95
C ARG A 275 -33.51 11.03 15.78
N GLY A 276 -33.21 10.26 14.72
CA GLY A 276 -33.77 8.93 14.50
C GLY A 276 -33.39 7.92 15.57
N ASN A 277 -32.15 7.95 16.05
CA ASN A 277 -31.68 7.09 17.13
C ASN A 277 -32.33 7.44 18.50
N LEU A 278 -32.66 8.70 18.76
CA LEU A 278 -33.36 9.14 19.97
C LEU A 278 -34.82 8.64 20.00
N VAL A 279 -35.48 8.51 18.84
CA VAL A 279 -36.86 7.99 18.73
C VAL A 279 -36.91 6.47 18.88
N ALA A 280 -35.85 5.76 18.44
CA ALA A 280 -35.79 4.30 18.51
C ALA A 280 -35.43 3.75 19.92
N HIS A 281 -34.95 4.59 20.83
CA HIS A 281 -34.59 4.19 22.21
C HIS A 281 -35.50 4.79 23.26
N GLY A 282 -36.60 5.46 22.87
CA GLY A 282 -37.60 6.10 23.72
C GLY A 282 -39.00 5.49 23.61
N ALA A 283 -39.13 4.27 23.10
CA ALA A 283 -40.41 3.52 23.03
C ALA A 283 -40.31 2.23 23.82
#